data_b4693212dabf63b05cc57bb77f027aa9
#
_entry.id   b4693212dabf63b05cc57bb77f027aa9
#
_cell.length_a   1.000
_cell.length_b   1.000
_cell.length_c   1.000
_cell.angle_alpha   90.00
_cell.angle_beta   90.00
_cell.angle_gamma   90.00
#
_symmetry.space_group_name_H-M   'P 1'
#
loop_
_entity.id
_entity.type
_entity.pdbx_description
1 polymer ?
#
loop_
_entity_poly.entity_id
_entity_poly.type
_entity_poly.pdbx_seq_one_letter_code
_entity_poly.pdbx_strand_id
1 'polypeptide(L)'
;MPISDYYKQLRLKVGKDLIFMPSVAAIIRNTNDEILFQYPGEGEYWSLPAGAIEPGEAPAQALIREVWEETGLTVRPNKLLGIFGGESFRFTYPHGDKVEYNVFVFECNIISGKLTAIDGESADLQFIKEENKPKLALPYPDFIFNKQHSDNVYFQWDNNWAYK
;
A
#
# COMPACT_ATOMS: atom_id res chain seq x y z
N MET A 1 -2.86 0.22 10.88
CA MET A 1 -4.32 0.37 10.67
C MET A 1 -5.08 -0.42 11.71
N PRO A 2 -5.97 0.18 12.49
CA PRO A 2 -6.89 -0.62 13.27
C PRO A 2 -7.70 -1.46 12.29
N ILE A 3 -7.51 -2.78 12.36
CA ILE A 3 -8.23 -3.72 11.49
C ILE A 3 -9.72 -3.41 11.58
N SER A 4 -10.38 -3.16 10.43
CA SER A 4 -11.79 -2.82 10.38
C SER A 4 -12.66 -3.92 11.00
N ASP A 5 -13.85 -3.57 11.42
CA ASP A 5 -14.77 -4.55 12.00
C ASP A 5 -15.11 -5.67 11.01
N TYR A 6 -15.16 -5.39 9.72
CA TYR A 6 -15.34 -6.39 8.69
C TYR A 6 -14.21 -7.45 8.72
N TYR A 7 -12.97 -7.02 8.66
CA TYR A 7 -11.82 -7.95 8.67
C TYR A 7 -11.63 -8.62 10.02
N LYS A 8 -11.95 -7.95 11.15
CA LYS A 8 -12.00 -8.60 12.47
C LYS A 8 -13.01 -9.75 12.49
N GLN A 9 -14.23 -9.52 12.01
CA GLN A 9 -15.27 -10.54 11.96
C GLN A 9 -14.90 -11.68 11.00
N LEU A 10 -14.28 -11.34 9.86
CA LEU A 10 -13.78 -12.35 8.93
C LEU A 10 -12.70 -13.21 9.58
N ARG A 11 -11.73 -12.58 10.25
CA ARG A 11 -10.63 -13.26 10.94
C ARG A 11 -11.12 -14.18 12.06
N LEU A 12 -12.17 -13.78 12.80
CA LEU A 12 -12.80 -14.65 13.81
C LEU A 12 -13.36 -15.94 13.20
N LYS A 13 -13.81 -15.91 11.94
CA LYS A 13 -14.37 -17.08 11.25
C LYS A 13 -13.29 -17.98 10.63
N VAL A 14 -12.24 -17.40 10.08
CA VAL A 14 -11.21 -18.15 9.32
C VAL A 14 -9.92 -18.40 10.12
N GLY A 15 -9.79 -17.84 11.31
CA GLY A 15 -8.58 -17.97 12.12
C GLY A 15 -7.37 -17.36 11.41
N LYS A 16 -6.28 -18.12 11.26
CA LYS A 16 -5.03 -17.71 10.62
C LYS A 16 -4.93 -18.12 9.15
N ASP A 17 -5.99 -18.66 8.58
CA ASP A 17 -6.01 -19.02 7.17
C ASP A 17 -5.86 -17.80 6.26
N LEU A 18 -5.45 -18.06 5.02
CA LEU A 18 -5.21 -17.00 4.05
C LEU A 18 -6.49 -16.21 3.77
N ILE A 19 -6.43 -14.89 3.96
CA ILE A 19 -7.46 -13.96 3.50
C ILE A 19 -6.97 -13.30 2.21
N PHE A 20 -7.79 -13.32 1.17
CA PHE A 20 -7.57 -12.53 -0.04
C PHE A 20 -8.10 -11.11 0.20
N MET A 21 -7.24 -10.10 0.12
CA MET A 21 -7.53 -8.75 0.57
C MET A 21 -7.30 -7.72 -0.54
N PRO A 22 -8.38 -7.12 -1.09
CA PRO A 22 -8.25 -5.96 -1.95
C PRO A 22 -7.67 -4.79 -1.15
N SER A 23 -6.68 -4.10 -1.72
CA SER A 23 -5.90 -3.09 -1.04
C SER A 23 -5.49 -1.96 -1.96
N VAL A 24 -5.10 -0.85 -1.37
CA VAL A 24 -4.57 0.33 -2.06
C VAL A 24 -3.20 0.69 -1.50
N ALA A 25 -2.37 1.32 -2.31
CA ALA A 25 -1.10 1.89 -1.88
C ALA A 25 -0.85 3.22 -2.60
N ALA A 26 -0.17 4.15 -1.91
CA ALA A 26 0.09 5.48 -2.41
C ALA A 26 1.58 5.73 -2.64
N ILE A 27 1.92 6.24 -3.82
CA ILE A 27 3.20 6.91 -4.06
C ILE A 27 2.96 8.41 -3.91
N ILE A 28 3.53 8.99 -2.87
CA ILE A 28 3.36 10.39 -2.49
C ILE A 28 4.74 11.03 -2.52
N ARG A 29 4.89 12.13 -3.28
CA ARG A 29 6.14 12.86 -3.38
C ARG A 29 6.02 14.22 -2.72
N ASN A 30 7.11 14.65 -2.07
CA ASN A 30 7.25 16.03 -1.61
C ASN A 30 7.82 16.93 -2.71
N THR A 31 8.05 18.21 -2.40
CA THR A 31 8.62 19.20 -3.32
C THR A 31 10.07 18.93 -3.71
N ASN A 32 10.78 18.09 -2.96
CA ASN A 32 12.15 17.64 -3.26
C ASN A 32 12.19 16.35 -4.08
N ASP A 33 11.04 15.88 -4.56
CA ASP A 33 10.88 14.63 -5.32
C ASP A 33 11.20 13.36 -4.51
N GLU A 34 11.16 13.45 -3.20
CA GLU A 34 11.32 12.33 -2.28
C GLU A 34 9.99 11.63 -2.06
N ILE A 35 10.00 10.30 -1.94
CA ILE A 35 8.82 9.45 -1.77
C ILE A 35 8.60 9.17 -0.29
N LEU A 36 7.33 9.23 0.13
CA LEU A 36 6.94 8.88 1.49
C LEU A 36 6.91 7.37 1.67
N PHE A 37 7.65 6.92 2.68
CA PHE A 37 7.60 5.55 3.19
C PHE A 37 7.24 5.55 4.67
N GLN A 38 6.65 4.46 5.11
CA GLN A 38 6.34 4.20 6.51
C GLN A 38 7.05 2.97 7.03
N TYR A 39 7.42 3.00 8.30
CA TYR A 39 8.03 1.91 9.02
C TYR A 39 7.14 1.53 10.20
N PRO A 40 6.54 0.33 10.21
CA PRO A 40 5.63 -0.09 11.29
C PRO A 40 6.33 -0.29 12.62
N GLY A 41 7.58 -0.72 12.61
CA GLY A 41 8.35 -0.95 13.82
C GLY A 41 9.36 -2.08 13.74
N GLU A 42 9.95 -2.40 14.86
CA GLU A 42 11.05 -3.35 14.97
C GLU A 42 10.64 -4.76 14.49
N GLY A 43 11.46 -5.32 13.62
CA GLY A 43 11.22 -6.63 13.00
C GLY A 43 10.34 -6.63 11.77
N GLU A 44 9.88 -5.47 11.32
CA GLU A 44 9.07 -5.31 10.12
C GLU A 44 9.84 -4.62 8.98
N TYR A 45 9.27 -4.64 7.78
CA TYR A 45 9.83 -3.97 6.62
C TYR A 45 9.13 -2.63 6.39
N TRP A 46 9.84 -1.72 5.74
CA TRP A 46 9.25 -0.48 5.23
C TRP A 46 8.13 -0.79 4.24
N SER A 47 7.17 0.10 4.14
CA SER A 47 6.07 0.01 3.19
C SER A 47 5.73 1.38 2.60
N LEU A 48 4.96 1.37 1.52
CA LEU A 48 4.20 2.55 1.09
C LEU A 48 3.05 2.77 2.08
N PRO A 49 2.53 4.00 2.23
CA PRO A 49 1.22 4.21 2.83
C PRO A 49 0.18 3.37 2.09
N ALA A 50 -0.51 2.49 2.78
CA ALA A 50 -1.32 1.44 2.16
C ALA A 50 -2.32 0.83 3.15
N GLY A 51 -3.44 0.36 2.65
CA GLY A 51 -4.38 -0.38 3.48
C GLY A 51 -5.48 -1.08 2.72
N ALA A 52 -6.36 -1.74 3.47
CA ALA A 52 -7.43 -2.53 2.91
C ALA A 52 -8.57 -1.66 2.37
N ILE A 53 -9.15 -2.10 1.26
CA ILE A 53 -10.43 -1.55 0.79
C ILE A 53 -11.54 -2.20 1.61
N GLU A 54 -12.38 -1.39 2.24
CA GLU A 54 -13.51 -1.89 3.00
C GLU A 54 -14.75 -2.05 2.13
N PRO A 55 -15.69 -2.95 2.50
CA PRO A 55 -16.96 -3.08 1.80
C PRO A 55 -17.68 -1.74 1.70
N GLY A 56 -18.05 -1.36 0.47
CA GLY A 56 -18.72 -0.08 0.18
C GLY A 56 -17.80 1.07 -0.21
N GLU A 57 -16.48 0.91 -0.08
CA GLU A 57 -15.53 1.91 -0.54
C GLU A 57 -15.11 1.71 -2.00
N ALA A 58 -14.98 2.81 -2.72
CA ALA A 58 -14.22 2.81 -3.97
C ALA A 58 -12.69 2.80 -3.65
N PRO A 59 -11.82 2.21 -4.51
CA PRO A 59 -10.38 2.17 -4.25
C PRO A 59 -9.74 3.53 -3.92
N ALA A 60 -10.08 4.59 -4.67
CA ALA A 60 -9.57 5.92 -4.40
C ALA A 60 -10.07 6.50 -3.07
N GLN A 61 -11.27 6.14 -2.63
CA GLN A 61 -11.83 6.54 -1.34
C GLN A 61 -11.06 5.87 -0.20
N ALA A 62 -10.85 4.55 -0.28
CA ALA A 62 -10.02 3.82 0.67
C ALA A 62 -8.61 4.41 0.77
N LEU A 63 -7.99 4.74 -0.38
CA LEU A 63 -6.65 5.33 -0.41
C LEU A 63 -6.57 6.65 0.36
N ILE A 64 -7.53 7.56 0.17
CA ILE A 64 -7.56 8.85 0.87
C ILE A 64 -7.69 8.65 2.37
N ARG A 65 -8.54 7.71 2.81
CA ARG A 65 -8.74 7.36 4.21
C ARG A 65 -7.45 6.80 4.82
N GLU A 66 -6.86 5.78 4.20
CA GLU A 66 -5.64 5.13 4.69
C GLU A 66 -4.46 6.10 4.79
N VAL A 67 -4.23 6.89 3.73
CA VAL A 67 -3.15 7.88 3.76
C VAL A 67 -3.35 8.88 4.90
N TRP A 68 -4.58 9.33 5.14
CA TRP A 68 -4.85 10.25 6.24
C TRP A 68 -4.62 9.59 7.61
N GLU A 69 -5.11 8.37 7.82
CA GLU A 69 -4.97 7.62 9.08
C GLU A 69 -3.50 7.33 9.40
N GLU A 70 -2.74 6.86 8.42
CA GLU A 70 -1.34 6.46 8.58
C GLU A 70 -0.37 7.64 8.61
N THR A 71 -0.67 8.74 7.92
CA THR A 71 0.32 9.81 7.68
C THR A 71 -0.11 11.21 8.08
N GLY A 72 -1.40 11.45 8.38
CA GLY A 72 -1.96 12.79 8.61
C GLY A 72 -2.04 13.69 7.38
N LEU A 73 -1.71 13.17 6.21
CA LEU A 73 -1.77 13.92 4.96
C LEU A 73 -3.13 13.72 4.27
N THR A 74 -3.68 14.81 3.76
CA THR A 74 -4.78 14.75 2.80
C THR A 74 -4.21 14.74 1.40
N VAL A 75 -4.54 13.73 0.62
CA VAL A 75 -4.02 13.56 -0.74
C VAL A 75 -5.12 13.53 -1.78
N ARG A 76 -4.74 13.84 -3.01
CA ARG A 76 -5.56 13.63 -4.21
C ARG A 76 -4.89 12.57 -5.08
N PRO A 77 -5.55 11.41 -5.30
CA PRO A 77 -5.12 10.45 -6.30
C PRO A 77 -5.19 11.08 -7.70
N ASN A 78 -4.08 11.01 -8.44
CA ASN A 78 -4.01 11.60 -9.79
C ASN A 78 -3.98 10.53 -10.87
N LYS A 79 -3.30 9.42 -10.59
CA LYS A 79 -3.04 8.38 -11.58
C LYS A 79 -3.00 7.00 -10.91
N LEU A 80 -3.64 6.03 -11.53
CA LEU A 80 -3.43 4.63 -11.22
C LEU A 80 -2.16 4.18 -11.94
N LEU A 81 -1.14 3.78 -11.17
CA LEU A 81 0.16 3.34 -11.71
C LEU A 81 0.15 1.88 -12.11
N GLY A 82 -0.51 1.05 -11.32
CA GLY A 82 -0.58 -0.37 -11.60
C GLY A 82 -1.45 -1.15 -10.63
N ILE A 83 -1.70 -2.41 -11.00
CA ILE A 83 -2.43 -3.40 -10.21
C ILE A 83 -1.50 -4.59 -10.01
N PHE A 84 -1.31 -4.98 -8.75
CA PHE A 84 -0.39 -6.04 -8.35
C PHE A 84 -1.08 -7.07 -7.49
N GLY A 85 -0.64 -8.32 -7.59
CA GLY A 85 -1.22 -9.40 -6.79
C GLY A 85 -0.50 -10.74 -7.02
N GLY A 86 -1.20 -11.80 -6.63
CA GLY A 86 -0.69 -13.16 -6.76
C GLY A 86 0.20 -13.59 -5.61
N GLU A 87 0.79 -14.76 -5.74
CA GLU A 87 1.53 -15.42 -4.66
C GLU A 87 2.67 -14.59 -4.07
N SER A 88 3.36 -13.78 -4.90
CA SER A 88 4.44 -12.90 -4.46
C SER A 88 3.95 -11.73 -3.57
N PHE A 89 2.65 -11.46 -3.57
CA PHE A 89 2.01 -10.46 -2.72
C PHE A 89 1.33 -11.06 -1.48
N ARG A 90 1.73 -12.27 -1.09
CA ARG A 90 1.39 -12.85 0.21
C ARG A 90 2.29 -12.32 1.31
N PHE A 91 1.67 -12.06 2.44
CA PHE A 91 2.37 -11.61 3.64
C PHE A 91 1.88 -12.41 4.84
N THR A 92 2.81 -12.82 5.70
CA THR A 92 2.50 -13.45 6.98
C THR A 92 2.95 -12.51 8.10
N TYR A 93 1.99 -12.05 8.86
CA TYR A 93 2.25 -11.18 10.00
C TYR A 93 2.98 -11.91 11.13
N PRO A 94 3.73 -11.21 12.01
CA PRO A 94 4.45 -11.84 13.11
C PRO A 94 3.59 -12.73 14.01
N HIS A 95 2.31 -12.37 14.19
CA HIS A 95 1.34 -13.17 14.97
C HIS A 95 0.74 -14.35 14.19
N GLY A 96 1.14 -14.54 12.93
CA GLY A 96 0.82 -15.72 12.10
C GLY A 96 -0.36 -15.58 11.17
N ASP A 97 -1.04 -14.43 11.11
CA ASP A 97 -2.11 -14.17 10.14
C ASP A 97 -1.54 -14.09 8.73
N LYS A 98 -2.23 -14.70 7.78
CA LYS A 98 -1.83 -14.75 6.37
C LYS A 98 -2.77 -13.93 5.51
N VAL A 99 -2.20 -13.15 4.61
CA VAL A 99 -2.95 -12.31 3.66
C VAL A 99 -2.32 -12.44 2.28
N GLU A 100 -3.14 -12.48 1.24
CA GLU A 100 -2.74 -12.25 -0.15
C GLU A 100 -3.38 -10.94 -0.60
N TYR A 101 -2.54 -9.98 -0.91
CA TYR A 101 -2.98 -8.65 -1.33
C TYR A 101 -3.23 -8.58 -2.83
N ASN A 102 -4.31 -7.89 -3.20
CA ASN A 102 -4.52 -7.37 -4.55
C ASN A 102 -4.48 -5.84 -4.46
N VAL A 103 -3.38 -5.23 -4.92
CA VAL A 103 -3.05 -3.84 -4.61
C VAL A 103 -3.23 -2.94 -5.83
N PHE A 104 -4.03 -1.89 -5.67
CA PHE A 104 -4.14 -0.77 -6.60
C PHE A 104 -3.16 0.31 -6.15
N VAL A 105 -2.12 0.59 -6.94
CA VAL A 105 -1.10 1.59 -6.61
C VAL A 105 -1.38 2.89 -7.32
N PHE A 106 -1.56 3.96 -6.55
CA PHE A 106 -1.85 5.30 -7.08
C PHE A 106 -0.68 6.26 -6.84
N GLU A 107 -0.45 7.13 -7.81
CA GLU A 107 0.30 8.36 -7.59
C GLU A 107 -0.62 9.42 -7.03
N CYS A 108 -0.15 10.12 -5.99
CA CYS A 108 -0.95 11.10 -5.27
C CYS A 108 -0.22 12.42 -5.07
N ASN A 109 -0.97 13.53 -5.14
CA ASN A 109 -0.50 14.85 -4.73
C ASN A 109 -0.94 15.16 -3.29
N ILE A 110 -0.07 15.80 -2.52
CA ILE A 110 -0.40 16.33 -1.21
C ILE A 110 -1.26 17.58 -1.39
N ILE A 111 -2.44 17.60 -0.77
CA ILE A 111 -3.35 18.74 -0.76
C ILE A 111 -3.15 19.58 0.51
N SER A 112 -3.04 18.91 1.66
CA SER A 112 -2.90 19.53 2.97
C SER A 112 -2.46 18.51 4.01
N GLY A 113 -2.34 18.93 5.25
CA GLY A 113 -2.03 18.08 6.38
C GLY A 113 -0.59 18.26 6.88
N LYS A 114 -0.31 17.61 7.99
CA LYS A 114 1.02 17.58 8.61
C LYS A 114 1.39 16.12 8.83
N LEU A 115 2.61 15.76 8.42
CA LEU A 115 3.11 14.39 8.55
C LEU A 115 3.09 13.96 10.03
N THR A 116 2.19 13.04 10.34
CA THR A 116 1.96 12.52 11.69
C THR A 116 1.19 11.20 11.57
N ALA A 117 1.67 10.13 12.17
CA ALA A 117 0.91 8.88 12.29
C ALA A 117 -0.29 9.10 13.21
N ILE A 118 -1.49 9.22 12.66
CA ILE A 118 -2.72 9.50 13.44
C ILE A 118 -3.18 8.25 14.18
N ASP A 119 -3.11 7.10 13.51
CA ASP A 119 -3.48 5.80 14.08
C ASP A 119 -2.45 5.24 15.06
N GLY A 120 -1.23 5.80 15.07
CA GLY A 120 -0.13 5.37 15.94
C GLY A 120 0.50 4.03 15.56
N GLU A 121 0.17 3.46 14.39
CA GLU A 121 0.72 2.19 13.93
C GLU A 121 2.08 2.35 13.24
N SER A 122 2.37 3.51 12.67
CA SER A 122 3.66 3.79 12.08
C SER A 122 4.64 4.30 13.14
N ALA A 123 5.73 3.58 13.36
CA ALA A 123 6.81 4.01 14.24
C ALA A 123 7.63 5.15 13.63
N ASP A 124 7.70 5.23 12.29
CA ASP A 124 8.41 6.27 11.57
C ASP A 124 7.78 6.54 10.19
N LEU A 125 7.84 7.80 9.77
CA LEU A 125 7.36 8.28 8.47
C LEU A 125 8.46 9.15 7.86
N GLN A 126 9.00 8.74 6.71
CA GLN A 126 10.11 9.44 6.07
C GLN A 126 9.88 9.66 4.57
N PHE A 127 10.22 10.86 4.12
CA PHE A 127 10.43 11.13 2.70
C PHE A 127 11.87 10.76 2.32
N ILE A 128 12.02 9.83 1.37
CA ILE A 128 13.29 9.24 0.99
C ILE A 128 13.42 9.33 -0.54
N LYS A 129 14.62 9.69 -1.01
CA LYS A 129 14.92 9.68 -2.44
C LYS A 129 14.82 8.28 -3.03
N GLU A 130 14.36 8.18 -4.27
CA GLU A 130 14.19 6.91 -4.96
C GLU A 130 15.46 6.03 -4.93
N GLU A 131 16.62 6.62 -5.16
CA GLU A 131 17.91 5.92 -5.14
C GLU A 131 18.28 5.31 -3.78
N ASN A 132 17.69 5.83 -2.69
CA ASN A 132 17.91 5.36 -1.32
C ASN A 132 16.70 4.58 -0.77
N LYS A 133 15.78 4.21 -1.65
CA LYS A 133 14.56 3.48 -1.29
C LYS A 133 14.88 2.27 -0.40
N PRO A 134 14.20 2.12 0.76
CA PRO A 134 14.41 0.99 1.62
C PRO A 134 13.85 -0.30 1.01
N LYS A 135 14.25 -1.44 1.56
CA LYS A 135 13.63 -2.71 1.22
C LYS A 135 12.18 -2.73 1.71
N LEU A 136 11.25 -2.97 0.80
CA LEU A 136 9.82 -2.97 1.09
C LEU A 136 9.32 -4.37 1.44
N ALA A 137 8.24 -4.42 2.21
CA ALA A 137 7.52 -5.64 2.57
C ALA A 137 6.95 -6.38 1.35
N LEU A 138 6.43 -5.63 0.37
CA LEU A 138 5.88 -6.17 -0.87
C LEU A 138 6.81 -5.87 -2.07
N PRO A 139 6.90 -6.80 -3.03
CA PRO A 139 7.90 -6.74 -4.10
C PRO A 139 7.44 -5.88 -5.29
N TYR A 140 7.19 -4.62 -5.05
CA TYR A 140 6.89 -3.68 -6.13
C TYR A 140 8.09 -3.53 -7.06
N PRO A 141 7.89 -3.55 -8.39
CA PRO A 141 8.97 -3.31 -9.34
C PRO A 141 9.46 -1.86 -9.28
N ASP A 142 10.77 -1.66 -9.48
CA ASP A 142 11.39 -0.34 -9.33
C ASP A 142 10.79 0.75 -10.22
N PHE A 143 10.32 0.39 -11.40
CA PHE A 143 9.78 1.37 -12.34
C PHE A 143 8.54 2.13 -11.82
N ILE A 144 7.76 1.57 -10.84
CA ILE A 144 6.61 2.32 -10.30
C ILE A 144 7.03 3.53 -9.48
N PHE A 145 8.27 3.54 -9.00
CA PHE A 145 8.87 4.65 -8.25
C PHE A 145 9.47 5.73 -9.17
N ASN A 146 9.55 5.46 -10.47
CA ASN A 146 10.09 6.39 -11.45
C ASN A 146 9.07 7.50 -11.77
N LYS A 147 9.51 8.76 -11.76
CA LYS A 147 8.65 9.89 -12.10
C LYS A 147 8.19 9.90 -13.58
N GLN A 148 8.97 9.28 -14.46
CA GLN A 148 8.69 9.20 -15.91
C GLN A 148 7.92 7.92 -16.26
N HIS A 149 6.76 7.73 -15.64
CA HIS A 149 5.90 6.61 -15.99
C HIS A 149 5.32 6.71 -17.40
N SER A 150 5.18 5.55 -18.05
CA SER A 150 4.22 5.36 -19.13
C SER A 150 2.82 5.82 -18.69
N ASP A 151 2.05 6.41 -19.59
CA ASP A 151 0.64 6.77 -19.31
C ASP A 151 -0.27 5.55 -19.19
N ASN A 152 0.23 4.37 -19.50
CA ASN A 152 -0.50 3.12 -19.38
C ASN A 152 -0.42 2.57 -17.95
N VAL A 153 -1.57 2.10 -17.45
CA VAL A 153 -1.64 1.36 -16.20
C VAL A 153 -0.89 0.04 -16.33
N TYR A 154 0.03 -0.22 -15.43
CA TYR A 154 0.75 -1.49 -15.40
C TYR A 154 -0.12 -2.61 -14.82
N PHE A 155 -0.01 -3.78 -15.41
CA PHE A 155 -0.49 -5.02 -14.83
C PHE A 155 0.53 -6.13 -15.06
N GLN A 156 0.60 -7.06 -14.12
CA GLN A 156 1.46 -8.22 -14.23
C GLN A 156 0.99 -9.10 -15.39
N TRP A 157 1.91 -9.54 -16.23
CA TRP A 157 1.63 -10.44 -17.33
C TRP A 157 2.78 -11.44 -17.52
N ASP A 158 2.42 -12.70 -17.74
CA ASP A 158 3.34 -13.75 -18.14
C ASP A 158 2.74 -14.53 -19.33
N ASN A 159 3.51 -14.67 -20.41
CA ASN A 159 3.06 -15.38 -21.59
C ASN A 159 2.63 -16.84 -21.30
N ASN A 160 3.19 -17.46 -20.26
CA ASN A 160 2.83 -18.81 -19.85
C ASN A 160 1.39 -18.92 -19.31
N TRP A 161 0.77 -17.83 -18.92
CA TRP A 161 -0.61 -17.83 -18.40
C TRP A 161 -1.64 -18.00 -19.52
N ALA A 162 -1.29 -17.61 -20.76
CA ALA A 162 -2.22 -17.61 -21.88
C ALA A 162 -2.55 -19.04 -22.41
N TYR A 163 -1.78 -20.04 -22.00
CA TYR A 163 -1.80 -21.38 -22.62
C TYR A 163 -2.02 -22.52 -21.62
N LYS A 164 -2.68 -22.26 -20.51
CA LYS A 164 -3.08 -23.31 -19.55
C LYS A 164 -4.44 -23.89 -19.87
#